data_1c4c6cd49e79bd87fd10e29ad0819d1a
#
_entry.id   1c4c6cd49e79bd87fd10e29ad0819d1a
#
_cell.length_a   1.000
_cell.length_b   1.000
_cell.length_c   1.000
_cell.angle_alpha   90.00
_cell.angle_beta   90.00
_cell.angle_gamma   90.00
#
_symmetry.space_group_name_H-M   'P 1'
#
loop_
_entity.id
_entity.type
_entity.pdbx_description
1 polymer ?
#
loop_
_entity_poly.entity_id
_entity_poly.type
_entity_poly.pdbx_seq_one_letter_code
_entity_poly.pdbx_strand_id
1 'polypeptide(L)'
;MKQTILYVLLFITFTGNLIAQSNPIITKWLQNNSIKGSHYINNNSTPIEDDVLANVQSVDYSDNYVYVSATGIPSYITGPFLDGNPSVAENQNSIFKFPLNPTENTGTKSNTTGGNIGVFINGVALFDYRDGVAWNNNTNNLCGGPGNPPCPGGPNTTRDWNRDAIPAEMEGFDCNKAHPANGNYHHHQNPSAFDLDLVVLSDICSTYPADGLYVINASLHAPLIGFAYDGFPIYGAYGYANIDGTGGITRMISSYELKDNATTRTNGPAISTTYFNGYFREDYTYNSSYTEGFYLDEHNGRFAITPEYPNGTYAYYATVNENHNSTYPYAVGPTFYGNVTASNVSSIIESTTNYDATLAVSVFDISKLNVAVYPNPSQDFIAIQSNLNDTDLTVELYNELGQMLISDKILQGSTLSILETNTFYNGIYFVHVSNGNKSKSYKVIIRK
;
A
#
# COMPACT_ATOMS: atom_id res chain seq x y z
N MET A 1 31.82 3.90 -60.56
CA MET A 1 31.06 4.93 -59.81
C MET A 1 29.58 4.60 -59.85
N LYS A 2 28.92 4.49 -58.76
CA LYS A 2 27.51 4.20 -58.44
C LYS A 2 27.33 2.88 -57.72
N GLN A 3 27.45 2.93 -56.38
CA GLN A 3 26.73 2.09 -55.42
C GLN A 3 27.21 2.47 -54.02
N THR A 4 26.67 3.54 -53.46
CA THR A 4 26.78 3.82 -52.01
C THR A 4 25.78 4.91 -51.69
N ILE A 5 24.52 4.57 -51.50
CA ILE A 5 23.52 5.34 -50.73
C ILE A 5 22.27 4.44 -50.68
N LEU A 6 22.14 3.60 -49.67
CA LEU A 6 20.85 3.00 -49.24
C LEU A 6 20.99 2.22 -47.92
N TYR A 7 21.53 2.81 -46.88
CA TYR A 7 21.48 2.18 -45.52
C TYR A 7 21.45 3.24 -44.41
N VAL A 8 20.57 4.19 -44.43
CA VAL A 8 20.41 5.16 -43.31
C VAL A 8 18.94 5.44 -42.95
N LEU A 9 18.01 4.59 -43.28
CA LEU A 9 16.59 4.90 -43.00
C LEU A 9 15.80 3.76 -42.32
N LEU A 10 16.42 3.03 -41.40
CA LEU A 10 15.70 1.98 -40.64
C LEU A 10 16.05 1.92 -39.15
N PHE A 11 16.24 3.06 -38.48
CA PHE A 11 16.61 3.04 -37.05
C PHE A 11 15.85 4.05 -36.16
N ILE A 12 14.68 4.52 -36.54
CA ILE A 12 13.97 5.56 -35.71
C ILE A 12 12.58 5.10 -35.20
N THR A 13 12.22 3.85 -35.24
CA THR A 13 10.87 3.44 -34.76
C THR A 13 10.83 2.50 -33.55
N PHE A 14 11.94 2.29 -32.82
CA PHE A 14 11.93 1.31 -31.71
C PHE A 14 12.18 1.88 -30.31
N THR A 15 12.32 3.19 -30.13
CA THR A 15 12.63 3.76 -28.81
C THR A 15 11.42 4.06 -27.91
N GLY A 16 10.23 4.15 -28.46
CA GLY A 16 9.03 4.46 -27.67
C GLY A 16 8.53 3.29 -26.82
N ASN A 17 8.57 2.09 -27.33
CA ASN A 17 8.02 0.91 -26.64
C ASN A 17 8.90 0.41 -25.48
N LEU A 18 10.22 0.59 -25.53
CA LEU A 18 11.12 0.15 -24.45
C LEU A 18 11.01 1.05 -23.19
N ILE A 19 10.71 2.33 -23.36
CA ILE A 19 10.53 3.26 -22.23
C ILE A 19 9.19 2.97 -21.53
N ALA A 20 8.14 2.66 -22.28
CA ALA A 20 6.84 2.32 -21.70
C ALA A 20 6.88 1.03 -20.86
N GLN A 21 7.60 0.01 -21.29
CA GLN A 21 7.75 -1.26 -20.55
C GLN A 21 8.58 -1.15 -19.27
N SER A 22 9.34 -0.09 -19.06
CA SER A 22 10.11 0.16 -17.83
C SER A 22 9.40 1.08 -16.83
N ASN A 23 8.27 1.69 -17.21
CA ASN A 23 7.56 2.62 -16.34
C ASN A 23 6.89 1.87 -15.18
N PRO A 24 7.20 2.20 -13.90
CA PRO A 24 6.67 1.50 -12.74
C PRO A 24 5.14 1.46 -12.68
N ILE A 25 4.45 2.49 -13.17
CA ILE A 25 2.98 2.49 -13.20
C ILE A 25 2.38 1.46 -14.18
N ILE A 26 3.18 0.87 -15.06
CA ILE A 26 2.79 -0.27 -15.89
C ILE A 26 3.21 -1.58 -15.23
N THR A 27 4.44 -1.61 -14.67
CA THR A 27 5.13 -2.88 -14.39
C THR A 27 5.00 -3.39 -12.95
N LYS A 28 4.54 -2.56 -12.01
CA LYS A 28 4.56 -2.88 -10.57
C LYS A 28 3.27 -3.47 -10.00
N TRP A 29 2.27 -3.68 -10.82
CA TRP A 29 1.01 -4.29 -10.39
C TRP A 29 1.15 -5.79 -10.15
N LEU A 30 0.55 -6.28 -9.07
CA LEU A 30 0.55 -7.70 -8.71
C LEU A 30 -0.49 -8.45 -9.57
N GLN A 31 -0.09 -8.75 -10.81
CA GLN A 31 -0.94 -9.53 -11.72
C GLN A 31 -1.06 -10.97 -11.24
N ASN A 32 -2.27 -11.50 -11.30
CA ASN A 32 -2.57 -12.83 -10.81
C ASN A 32 -3.65 -13.51 -11.69
N ASN A 33 -3.38 -14.76 -12.06
CA ASN A 33 -4.26 -15.59 -12.89
C ASN A 33 -4.59 -16.96 -12.26
N SER A 34 -4.18 -17.22 -11.03
CA SER A 34 -4.27 -18.56 -10.42
C SER A 34 -4.68 -18.54 -8.94
N ILE A 35 -4.35 -17.50 -8.20
CA ILE A 35 -4.61 -17.40 -6.74
C ILE A 35 -5.99 -16.82 -6.55
N LYS A 36 -6.85 -17.53 -5.84
CA LYS A 36 -8.13 -17.02 -5.39
C LYS A 36 -7.97 -16.25 -4.07
N GLY A 37 -8.90 -15.33 -3.81
CA GLY A 37 -9.03 -14.69 -2.51
C GLY A 37 -9.45 -15.69 -1.44
N SER A 38 -9.35 -15.26 -0.20
CA SER A 38 -9.88 -16.01 0.95
C SER A 38 -10.19 -15.07 2.11
N HIS A 39 -11.09 -15.51 3.00
CA HIS A 39 -11.47 -14.71 4.15
C HIS A 39 -11.71 -15.56 5.40
N TYR A 40 -11.53 -14.95 6.55
CA TYR A 40 -11.99 -15.47 7.84
C TYR A 40 -13.40 -14.97 8.15
N ILE A 41 -14.17 -15.79 8.81
CA ILE A 41 -15.41 -15.38 9.48
C ILE A 41 -15.21 -15.47 11.00
N ASN A 42 -15.93 -14.65 11.75
CA ASN A 42 -15.86 -14.67 13.21
C ASN A 42 -16.16 -16.08 13.76
N ASN A 43 -15.35 -16.53 14.73
CA ASN A 43 -15.38 -17.85 15.33
C ASN A 43 -14.96 -19.02 14.41
N ASN A 44 -14.34 -18.75 13.27
CA ASN A 44 -13.75 -19.78 12.41
C ASN A 44 -12.34 -19.36 11.96
N SER A 45 -11.33 -19.96 12.55
CA SER A 45 -9.91 -19.71 12.21
C SER A 45 -9.43 -20.47 10.96
N THR A 46 -10.31 -21.24 10.30
CA THR A 46 -10.00 -21.83 8.99
C THR A 46 -10.48 -20.88 7.90
N PRO A 47 -9.59 -20.43 7.01
CA PRO A 47 -9.98 -19.54 5.91
C PRO A 47 -10.97 -20.21 4.97
N ILE A 48 -11.87 -19.42 4.42
CA ILE A 48 -12.80 -19.83 3.36
C ILE A 48 -12.29 -19.25 2.05
N GLU A 49 -12.05 -20.10 1.04
CA GLU A 49 -11.66 -19.67 -0.29
C GLU A 49 -12.81 -18.93 -0.99
N ASP A 50 -12.51 -17.80 -1.60
CA ASP A 50 -13.45 -17.05 -2.44
C ASP A 50 -13.50 -17.68 -3.84
N ASP A 51 -14.62 -17.55 -4.54
CA ASP A 51 -14.71 -18.04 -5.92
C ASP A 51 -14.28 -16.97 -6.94
N VAL A 52 -13.30 -16.16 -6.57
CA VAL A 52 -12.81 -15.03 -7.33
C VAL A 52 -11.29 -14.96 -7.26
N LEU A 53 -10.64 -14.70 -8.40
CA LEU A 53 -9.21 -14.46 -8.44
C LEU A 53 -8.86 -13.16 -7.67
N ALA A 54 -7.80 -13.23 -6.88
CA ALA A 54 -7.28 -12.09 -6.14
C ALA A 54 -6.46 -11.15 -7.03
N ASN A 55 -6.20 -9.96 -6.52
CA ASN A 55 -5.29 -8.95 -7.07
C ASN A 55 -5.69 -8.38 -8.44
N VAL A 56 -4.68 -7.98 -9.23
CA VAL A 56 -4.83 -7.39 -10.55
C VAL A 56 -4.96 -8.48 -11.59
N GLN A 57 -5.94 -8.34 -12.49
CA GLN A 57 -6.24 -9.35 -13.51
C GLN A 57 -5.59 -9.02 -14.86
N SER A 58 -5.51 -7.73 -15.21
CA SER A 58 -4.78 -7.25 -16.39
C SER A 58 -4.27 -5.83 -16.22
N VAL A 59 -3.22 -5.52 -16.94
CA VAL A 59 -2.69 -4.16 -17.10
C VAL A 59 -2.61 -3.86 -18.59
N ASP A 60 -3.32 -2.83 -19.01
CA ASP A 60 -3.34 -2.38 -20.39
C ASP A 60 -2.89 -0.93 -20.45
N TYR A 61 -2.10 -0.53 -21.44
CA TYR A 61 -1.60 0.84 -21.53
C TYR A 61 -1.69 1.40 -22.96
N SER A 62 -1.91 2.69 -23.03
CA SER A 62 -1.86 3.51 -24.24
C SER A 62 -0.65 4.45 -24.21
N ASP A 63 -0.59 5.40 -25.12
CA ASP A 63 0.45 6.44 -25.09
C ASP A 63 0.34 7.40 -23.89
N ASN A 64 -0.87 7.50 -23.29
CA ASN A 64 -1.15 8.49 -22.25
C ASN A 64 -1.58 7.88 -20.91
N TYR A 65 -2.13 6.67 -20.91
CA TYR A 65 -2.78 6.09 -19.74
C TYR A 65 -2.41 4.62 -19.54
N VAL A 66 -2.46 4.19 -18.30
CA VAL A 66 -2.49 2.78 -17.91
C VAL A 66 -3.86 2.45 -17.31
N TYR A 67 -4.37 1.28 -17.65
CA TYR A 67 -5.64 0.72 -17.20
C TYR A 67 -5.36 -0.55 -16.42
N VAL A 68 -5.84 -0.60 -15.19
CA VAL A 68 -5.58 -1.71 -14.26
C VAL A 68 -6.92 -2.35 -13.92
N SER A 69 -7.15 -3.55 -14.43
CA SER A 69 -8.33 -4.34 -14.11
C SER A 69 -8.07 -5.16 -12.85
N ALA A 70 -8.87 -4.97 -11.82
CA ALA A 70 -8.69 -5.62 -10.53
C ALA A 70 -10.02 -6.04 -9.89
N THR A 71 -9.95 -7.08 -9.09
CA THR A 71 -11.11 -7.57 -8.33
C THR A 71 -11.36 -6.75 -7.06
N GLY A 72 -10.34 -6.09 -6.52
CA GLY A 72 -10.39 -5.43 -5.21
C GLY A 72 -10.23 -6.41 -4.04
N ILE A 73 -10.00 -7.69 -4.33
CA ILE A 73 -9.75 -8.74 -3.32
C ILE A 73 -8.24 -9.00 -3.29
N PRO A 74 -7.57 -8.90 -2.12
CA PRO A 74 -6.14 -9.21 -2.02
C PRO A 74 -5.87 -10.72 -2.05
N SER A 75 -4.61 -11.11 -2.26
CA SER A 75 -4.17 -12.51 -2.17
C SER A 75 -3.91 -12.95 -0.73
N TYR A 76 -3.82 -12.04 0.23
CA TYR A 76 -3.80 -12.37 1.65
C TYR A 76 -5.22 -12.55 2.18
N ILE A 77 -5.35 -13.26 3.33
CA ILE A 77 -6.64 -13.59 3.91
C ILE A 77 -7.25 -12.34 4.54
N THR A 78 -8.50 -12.01 4.19
CA THR A 78 -9.24 -10.86 4.74
C THR A 78 -10.11 -11.26 5.93
N GLY A 79 -10.56 -10.27 6.72
CA GLY A 79 -11.44 -10.50 7.86
C GLY A 79 -10.76 -11.21 9.05
N PRO A 80 -11.54 -11.60 10.09
CA PRO A 80 -12.95 -11.29 10.25
C PRO A 80 -13.17 -9.82 10.62
N PHE A 81 -14.33 -9.26 10.26
CA PHE A 81 -14.74 -7.91 10.62
C PHE A 81 -15.64 -7.97 11.85
N LEU A 82 -15.28 -7.26 12.94
CA LEU A 82 -15.91 -7.44 14.25
C LEU A 82 -16.90 -6.35 14.62
N ASP A 83 -17.07 -5.34 13.81
CA ASP A 83 -18.01 -4.22 14.00
C ASP A 83 -19.49 -4.57 13.75
N GLY A 84 -19.77 -5.84 13.42
CA GLY A 84 -21.10 -6.30 13.04
C GLY A 84 -21.46 -6.03 11.57
N ASN A 85 -20.53 -5.52 10.77
CA ASN A 85 -20.70 -5.39 9.31
C ASN A 85 -20.78 -6.80 8.69
N PRO A 86 -21.88 -7.15 8.01
CA PRO A 86 -22.02 -8.48 7.40
C PRO A 86 -21.27 -8.60 6.07
N SER A 87 -20.67 -7.51 5.56
CA SER A 87 -19.98 -7.50 4.28
C SER A 87 -18.68 -8.29 4.35
N VAL A 88 -18.40 -9.04 3.31
CA VAL A 88 -17.07 -9.61 3.00
C VAL A 88 -16.51 -8.90 1.78
N ALA A 89 -15.24 -9.10 1.47
CA ALA A 89 -14.65 -8.60 0.23
C ALA A 89 -15.34 -9.25 -0.98
N GLU A 90 -15.79 -8.45 -1.93
CA GLU A 90 -16.46 -8.90 -3.15
C GLU A 90 -15.79 -8.34 -4.40
N ASN A 91 -15.90 -9.06 -5.50
CA ASN A 91 -15.33 -8.64 -6.77
C ASN A 91 -15.96 -7.32 -7.25
N GLN A 92 -15.16 -6.28 -7.33
CA GLN A 92 -15.57 -4.95 -7.76
C GLN A 92 -15.54 -4.78 -9.29
N ASN A 93 -14.89 -5.69 -10.04
CA ASN A 93 -14.66 -5.57 -11.49
C ASN A 93 -14.15 -4.18 -11.88
N SER A 94 -13.26 -3.63 -11.07
CA SER A 94 -12.77 -2.26 -11.27
C SER A 94 -11.80 -2.17 -12.43
N ILE A 95 -11.89 -1.10 -13.21
CA ILE A 95 -10.88 -0.70 -14.18
C ILE A 95 -10.36 0.68 -13.73
N PHE A 96 -9.21 0.70 -13.12
CA PHE A 96 -8.57 1.94 -12.70
C PHE A 96 -7.77 2.53 -13.86
N LYS A 97 -7.95 3.81 -14.11
CA LYS A 97 -7.22 4.55 -15.14
C LYS A 97 -6.28 5.54 -14.49
N PHE A 98 -5.00 5.51 -14.85
CA PHE A 98 -3.98 6.44 -14.36
C PHE A 98 -3.27 7.13 -15.52
N PRO A 99 -2.77 8.38 -15.33
CA PRO A 99 -1.90 8.99 -16.29
C PRO A 99 -0.54 8.27 -16.32
N LEU A 100 -0.04 8.00 -17.52
CA LEU A 100 1.27 7.37 -17.70
C LEU A 100 2.42 8.28 -17.25
N ASN A 101 2.22 9.59 -17.37
CA ASN A 101 3.16 10.63 -16.98
C ASN A 101 2.45 11.66 -16.09
N PRO A 102 2.43 11.44 -14.76
CA PRO A 102 1.79 12.37 -13.84
C PRO A 102 2.51 13.72 -13.85
N THR A 103 1.76 14.78 -13.64
CA THR A 103 2.28 16.15 -13.63
C THR A 103 1.81 16.89 -12.38
N GLU A 104 2.68 17.79 -11.87
CA GLU A 104 2.32 18.67 -10.78
C GLU A 104 1.10 19.54 -11.13
N ASN A 105 0.19 19.72 -10.20
CA ASN A 105 -0.83 20.76 -10.28
C ASN A 105 -0.25 22.07 -9.74
N THR A 106 0.13 22.97 -10.63
CA THR A 106 0.66 24.29 -10.25
C THR A 106 -0.41 25.32 -9.94
N GLY A 107 -1.69 24.96 -10.08
CA GLY A 107 -2.84 25.78 -9.71
C GLY A 107 -3.34 25.49 -8.29
N THR A 108 -4.65 25.66 -8.08
CA THR A 108 -5.28 25.27 -6.83
C THR A 108 -5.25 23.76 -6.68
N LYS A 109 -4.64 23.27 -5.62
CA LYS A 109 -4.54 21.84 -5.34
C LYS A 109 -5.94 21.21 -5.12
N SER A 110 -6.13 20.02 -5.65
CA SER A 110 -7.38 19.28 -5.45
C SER A 110 -7.39 18.61 -4.09
N ASN A 111 -8.44 18.81 -3.31
CA ASN A 111 -8.63 18.05 -2.07
C ASN A 111 -8.83 16.56 -2.39
N THR A 112 -8.35 15.69 -1.51
CA THR A 112 -8.85 14.31 -1.46
C THR A 112 -10.35 14.34 -1.09
N THR A 113 -11.13 13.43 -1.62
CA THR A 113 -12.58 13.36 -1.39
C THR A 113 -12.96 11.98 -0.89
N GLY A 114 -14.03 11.83 -0.14
CA GLY A 114 -14.48 10.52 0.37
C GLY A 114 -14.56 9.47 -0.73
N GLY A 115 -14.18 8.23 -0.41
CA GLY A 115 -14.03 7.10 -1.32
C GLY A 115 -12.60 6.95 -1.84
N ASN A 116 -12.44 6.33 -3.01
CA ASN A 116 -11.14 6.01 -3.56
C ASN A 116 -10.29 7.26 -3.88
N ILE A 117 -9.07 7.29 -3.38
CA ILE A 117 -8.06 8.33 -3.66
C ILE A 117 -6.78 7.75 -4.26
N GLY A 118 -6.68 6.42 -4.31
CA GLY A 118 -5.56 5.69 -4.88
C GLY A 118 -5.87 4.20 -4.94
N VAL A 119 -4.92 3.42 -5.43
CA VAL A 119 -5.01 1.97 -5.53
C VAL A 119 -3.68 1.37 -5.16
N PHE A 120 -3.68 0.37 -4.28
CA PHE A 120 -2.49 -0.40 -3.97
C PHE A 120 -2.15 -1.36 -5.11
N ILE A 121 -0.89 -1.78 -5.20
CA ILE A 121 -0.40 -2.59 -6.33
C ILE A 121 -1.10 -3.94 -6.46
N ASN A 122 -1.77 -4.42 -5.40
CA ASN A 122 -2.63 -5.61 -5.42
C ASN A 122 -4.07 -5.31 -5.89
N GLY A 123 -4.36 -4.11 -6.37
CA GLY A 123 -5.69 -3.73 -6.85
C GLY A 123 -6.69 -3.37 -5.75
N VAL A 124 -6.29 -3.39 -4.48
CA VAL A 124 -7.13 -2.96 -3.36
C VAL A 124 -7.18 -1.43 -3.30
N ALA A 125 -8.36 -0.88 -3.04
CA ALA A 125 -8.57 0.55 -2.98
C ALA A 125 -7.90 1.19 -1.74
N LEU A 126 -7.32 2.38 -1.94
CA LEU A 126 -7.02 3.32 -0.87
C LEU A 126 -8.14 4.35 -0.80
N PHE A 127 -8.88 4.37 0.30
CA PHE A 127 -9.91 5.38 0.55
C PHE A 127 -9.33 6.60 1.26
N ASP A 128 -9.98 7.72 1.07
CA ASP A 128 -9.77 8.91 1.90
C ASP A 128 -10.04 8.56 3.37
N TYR A 129 -9.28 9.14 4.27
CA TYR A 129 -9.38 8.88 5.72
C TYR A 129 -10.63 9.49 6.38
N ARG A 130 -11.54 10.12 5.65
CA ARG A 130 -12.87 10.50 6.14
C ARG A 130 -13.85 9.35 5.93
N ASP A 131 -14.59 9.01 6.95
CA ASP A 131 -15.58 7.94 6.93
C ASP A 131 -16.99 8.39 6.50
N GLY A 132 -17.14 9.64 6.05
CA GLY A 132 -18.43 10.20 5.65
C GLY A 132 -19.26 10.74 6.83
N VAL A 133 -18.78 10.64 8.05
CA VAL A 133 -19.41 11.23 9.25
C VAL A 133 -18.80 12.60 9.55
N ALA A 134 -19.63 13.55 9.94
CA ALA A 134 -19.19 14.90 10.29
C ALA A 134 -20.03 15.51 11.43
N TRP A 135 -19.54 16.59 12.01
CA TRP A 135 -20.28 17.34 13.02
C TRP A 135 -21.29 18.28 12.37
N ASN A 136 -22.52 18.26 12.87
CA ASN A 136 -23.58 19.17 12.48
C ASN A 136 -23.83 20.20 13.58
N ASN A 137 -23.35 21.42 13.38
CA ASN A 137 -23.50 22.53 14.34
C ASN A 137 -24.95 22.92 14.65
N ASN A 138 -25.88 22.66 13.72
CA ASN A 138 -27.28 23.02 13.93
C ASN A 138 -27.97 22.10 14.93
N THR A 139 -27.55 20.84 14.99
CA THR A 139 -28.14 19.84 15.89
C THR A 139 -27.23 19.48 17.05
N ASN A 140 -25.98 19.97 17.05
CA ASN A 140 -24.92 19.60 17.98
C ASN A 140 -24.74 18.06 18.07
N ASN A 141 -24.73 17.41 16.92
CA ASN A 141 -24.64 15.96 16.84
C ASN A 141 -23.89 15.54 15.57
N LEU A 142 -23.47 14.27 15.51
CA LEU A 142 -22.93 13.69 14.30
C LEU A 142 -24.00 13.56 13.23
N CYS A 143 -23.59 13.62 11.97
CA CYS A 143 -24.42 13.39 10.79
C CYS A 143 -23.63 12.65 9.71
N GLY A 144 -24.30 11.99 8.77
CA GLY A 144 -23.69 11.19 7.72
C GLY A 144 -23.25 9.81 8.19
N GLY A 145 -22.90 8.95 7.26
CA GLY A 145 -22.52 7.57 7.54
C GLY A 145 -23.67 6.70 8.07
N PRO A 146 -23.44 5.43 8.29
CA PRO A 146 -24.42 4.52 8.87
C PRO A 146 -24.83 4.93 10.28
N GLY A 147 -26.11 4.85 10.58
CA GLY A 147 -26.65 5.10 11.93
C GLY A 147 -26.83 6.58 12.31
N ASN A 148 -26.34 7.53 11.53
CA ASN A 148 -26.54 8.96 11.80
C ASN A 148 -27.56 9.60 10.83
N PRO A 149 -28.21 10.71 11.24
CA PRO A 149 -29.02 11.49 10.32
C PRO A 149 -28.19 11.99 9.11
N PRO A 150 -28.78 12.14 7.92
CA PRO A 150 -28.07 12.73 6.79
C PRO A 150 -27.52 14.13 7.12
N CYS A 151 -26.30 14.41 6.64
CA CYS A 151 -25.75 15.76 6.79
C CYS A 151 -26.52 16.79 5.94
N PRO A 152 -26.77 18.00 6.45
CA PRO A 152 -27.31 19.07 5.65
C PRO A 152 -26.44 19.35 4.41
N GLY A 153 -27.02 19.41 3.21
CA GLY A 153 -26.30 19.62 1.96
C GLY A 153 -25.75 18.35 1.30
N GLY A 154 -25.97 17.18 1.91
CA GLY A 154 -25.60 15.87 1.34
C GLY A 154 -24.22 15.37 1.72
N PRO A 155 -23.84 14.16 1.23
CA PRO A 155 -22.65 13.43 1.68
C PRO A 155 -21.32 14.09 1.30
N ASN A 156 -21.27 14.86 0.22
CA ASN A 156 -20.04 15.51 -0.27
C ASN A 156 -19.90 16.98 0.16
N THR A 157 -20.76 17.46 1.05
CA THR A 157 -20.68 18.86 1.52
C THR A 157 -19.52 19.00 2.49
N THR A 158 -18.68 20.02 2.28
CA THR A 158 -17.59 20.36 3.21
C THR A 158 -18.18 20.74 4.57
N ARG A 159 -17.63 20.18 5.63
CA ARG A 159 -17.97 20.43 7.03
C ARG A 159 -16.77 20.98 7.76
N ASP A 160 -17.04 21.75 8.83
CA ASP A 160 -15.98 22.29 9.69
C ASP A 160 -15.20 21.18 10.40
N TRP A 161 -15.88 20.05 10.72
CA TRP A 161 -15.32 18.91 11.45
C TRP A 161 -15.78 17.60 10.83
N ASN A 162 -14.85 16.87 10.20
CA ASN A 162 -15.09 15.58 9.57
C ASN A 162 -14.38 14.48 10.36
N ARG A 163 -15.11 13.41 10.68
CA ARG A 163 -14.59 12.31 11.48
C ARG A 163 -13.46 11.58 10.73
N ASP A 164 -12.42 11.26 11.46
CA ASP A 164 -11.32 10.43 10.96
C ASP A 164 -11.72 8.95 11.04
N ALA A 165 -11.61 8.24 9.92
CA ALA A 165 -11.95 6.82 9.83
C ALA A 165 -11.08 5.96 10.73
N ILE A 166 -9.78 6.27 10.85
CA ILE A 166 -8.85 5.39 11.55
C ILE A 166 -9.25 5.18 13.01
N PRO A 167 -9.41 6.22 13.86
CA PRO A 167 -9.86 6.00 15.23
C PRO A 167 -11.32 5.57 15.35
N ALA A 168 -12.16 5.88 14.36
CA ALA A 168 -13.60 5.62 14.42
C ALA A 168 -14.00 4.22 13.95
N GLU A 169 -13.24 3.64 13.03
CA GLU A 169 -13.54 2.34 12.40
C GLU A 169 -12.53 1.25 12.78
N MET A 170 -11.63 1.55 13.74
CA MET A 170 -10.57 0.64 14.17
C MET A 170 -11.08 -0.75 14.54
N GLU A 171 -12.21 -0.82 15.24
CA GLU A 171 -12.82 -2.08 15.66
C GLU A 171 -13.34 -2.92 14.48
N GLY A 172 -13.61 -2.28 13.33
CA GLY A 172 -14.09 -2.90 12.12
C GLY A 172 -12.99 -3.41 11.20
N PHE A 173 -11.74 -2.98 11.40
CA PHE A 173 -10.64 -3.43 10.57
C PHE A 173 -10.24 -4.86 10.91
N ASP A 174 -9.93 -5.64 9.88
CA ASP A 174 -9.23 -6.91 10.04
C ASP A 174 -7.75 -6.70 10.41
N CYS A 175 -7.01 -7.80 10.60
CA CYS A 175 -5.60 -7.73 10.96
C CYS A 175 -4.68 -7.21 9.84
N ASN A 176 -5.20 -7.00 8.65
CA ASN A 176 -4.52 -6.27 7.56
C ASN A 176 -4.85 -4.76 7.56
N LYS A 177 -5.55 -4.24 8.56
CA LYS A 177 -5.93 -2.81 8.70
C LYS A 177 -6.89 -2.32 7.61
N ALA A 178 -7.84 -3.16 7.21
CA ALA A 178 -8.82 -2.84 6.19
C ALA A 178 -10.18 -3.45 6.50
N HIS A 179 -11.19 -3.01 5.80
CA HIS A 179 -12.56 -3.51 5.90
C HIS A 179 -13.35 -3.30 4.60
N PRO A 180 -14.50 -3.98 4.39
CA PRO A 180 -15.32 -3.77 3.22
C PRO A 180 -16.41 -2.71 3.45
N ALA A 181 -16.64 -1.86 2.46
CA ALA A 181 -17.85 -1.06 2.34
C ALA A 181 -18.64 -1.52 1.10
N ASN A 182 -19.80 -2.13 1.31
CA ASN A 182 -20.59 -2.75 0.24
C ASN A 182 -19.75 -3.70 -0.66
N GLY A 183 -18.95 -4.56 -0.01
CA GLY A 183 -18.09 -5.51 -0.68
C GLY A 183 -16.76 -4.93 -1.19
N ASN A 184 -16.60 -3.61 -1.24
CA ASN A 184 -15.34 -2.99 -1.63
C ASN A 184 -14.36 -2.98 -0.45
N TYR A 185 -13.46 -3.96 -0.41
CA TYR A 185 -12.42 -4.04 0.59
C TYR A 185 -11.38 -2.94 0.34
N HIS A 186 -11.06 -2.18 1.38
CA HIS A 186 -10.20 -0.99 1.25
C HIS A 186 -9.45 -0.69 2.54
N HIS A 187 -8.33 0.03 2.38
CA HIS A 187 -7.58 0.63 3.48
C HIS A 187 -7.78 2.14 3.51
N HIS A 188 -7.71 2.73 4.69
CA HIS A 188 -7.56 4.17 4.91
C HIS A 188 -6.14 4.56 5.30
N GLN A 189 -5.25 3.58 5.46
CA GLN A 189 -3.95 3.71 6.10
C GLN A 189 -2.91 2.76 5.49
N ASN A 190 -1.75 2.69 6.15
CA ASN A 190 -0.68 1.77 5.80
C ASN A 190 -1.17 0.30 5.75
N PRO A 191 -1.04 -0.41 4.62
CA PRO A 191 -1.56 -1.76 4.42
C PRO A 191 -0.63 -2.86 4.95
N SER A 192 -0.06 -2.69 6.13
CA SER A 192 0.74 -3.72 6.82
C SER A 192 -0.11 -4.50 7.82
N ALA A 193 0.32 -5.69 8.23
CA ALA A 193 -0.38 -6.47 9.25
C ALA A 193 -0.25 -5.84 10.65
N PHE A 194 -1.26 -6.01 11.51
CA PHE A 194 -1.23 -5.47 12.88
C PHE A 194 -0.20 -6.13 13.78
N ASP A 195 0.04 -7.43 13.62
CA ASP A 195 1.01 -8.18 14.42
C ASP A 195 2.48 -7.77 14.19
N LEU A 196 2.72 -6.99 13.13
CA LEU A 196 4.02 -6.39 12.85
C LEU A 196 4.19 -5.01 13.51
N ASP A 197 3.13 -4.43 14.05
CA ASP A 197 3.18 -3.18 14.79
C ASP A 197 3.72 -3.45 16.21
N LEU A 198 4.48 -2.49 16.76
CA LEU A 198 4.98 -2.59 18.12
C LEU A 198 3.87 -2.44 19.18
N VAL A 199 2.75 -1.82 18.79
CA VAL A 199 1.52 -1.77 19.58
C VAL A 199 0.42 -2.50 18.82
N VAL A 200 0.03 -3.66 19.33
CA VAL A 200 -1.07 -4.45 18.77
C VAL A 200 -2.39 -3.80 19.15
N LEU A 201 -3.20 -3.45 18.15
CA LEU A 201 -4.49 -2.78 18.33
C LEU A 201 -5.66 -3.76 18.48
N SER A 202 -5.44 -5.03 18.14
CA SER A 202 -6.44 -6.09 18.29
C SER A 202 -5.78 -7.41 18.64
N ASP A 203 -6.23 -8.03 19.72
CA ASP A 203 -5.76 -9.33 20.19
C ASP A 203 -6.32 -10.51 19.37
N ILE A 204 -7.31 -10.27 18.50
CA ILE A 204 -7.82 -11.30 17.57
C ILE A 204 -6.76 -11.74 16.56
N CYS A 205 -5.76 -10.93 16.29
CA CYS A 205 -4.69 -11.24 15.34
C CYS A 205 -3.80 -12.40 15.79
N SER A 206 -3.86 -12.79 17.05
CA SER A 206 -3.30 -14.06 17.53
C SER A 206 -4.06 -15.29 17.03
N THR A 207 -5.35 -15.14 16.70
CA THR A 207 -6.22 -16.19 16.19
C THR A 207 -6.36 -16.13 14.66
N TYR A 208 -6.34 -14.94 14.11
CA TYR A 208 -6.50 -14.65 12.67
C TYR A 208 -5.26 -13.94 12.15
N PRO A 209 -4.16 -14.67 11.92
CA PRO A 209 -2.92 -14.04 11.47
C PRO A 209 -3.09 -13.37 10.11
N ALA A 210 -2.36 -12.26 9.94
CA ALA A 210 -2.40 -11.47 8.73
C ALA A 210 -0.97 -11.16 8.26
N ASP A 211 -0.78 -11.07 6.96
CA ASP A 211 0.52 -10.73 6.34
C ASP A 211 0.52 -9.34 5.67
N GLY A 212 -0.64 -8.76 5.39
CA GLY A 212 -0.75 -7.45 4.76
C GLY A 212 -0.13 -7.38 3.36
N LEU A 213 -0.03 -6.18 2.81
CA LEU A 213 0.58 -5.96 1.49
C LEU A 213 2.11 -6.01 1.55
N TYR A 214 2.69 -5.52 2.63
CA TYR A 214 4.14 -5.52 2.84
C TYR A 214 4.48 -5.53 4.33
N VAL A 215 5.71 -5.91 4.62
CA VAL A 215 6.25 -5.89 5.98
C VAL A 215 7.11 -4.64 6.17
N ILE A 216 6.88 -3.89 7.25
CA ILE A 216 7.69 -2.73 7.60
C ILE A 216 9.09 -3.19 7.99
N ASN A 217 10.10 -2.62 7.32
CA ASN A 217 11.51 -2.87 7.62
C ASN A 217 12.29 -1.55 7.66
N ALA A 218 12.74 -1.19 8.85
CA ALA A 218 13.49 0.06 9.08
C ALA A 218 14.89 0.10 8.42
N SER A 219 15.38 -1.02 7.91
CA SER A 219 16.71 -1.12 7.29
C SER A 219 16.69 -1.01 5.76
N LEU A 220 15.50 -1.04 5.15
CA LEU A 220 15.33 -0.99 3.70
C LEU A 220 14.43 0.18 3.31
N HIS A 221 14.68 0.73 2.11
CA HIS A 221 13.66 1.58 1.48
C HIS A 221 12.39 0.74 1.32
N ALA A 222 11.28 1.26 1.82
CA ALA A 222 10.00 0.56 1.71
C ALA A 222 9.62 0.36 0.23
N PRO A 223 8.91 -0.71 -0.10
CA PRO A 223 8.49 -0.96 -1.47
C PRO A 223 7.50 0.11 -1.96
N LEU A 224 7.39 0.23 -3.27
CA LEU A 224 6.26 0.89 -3.92
C LEU A 224 5.02 0.05 -3.63
N ILE A 225 4.01 0.64 -2.97
CA ILE A 225 2.81 -0.06 -2.50
C ILE A 225 1.55 0.33 -3.28
N GLY A 226 1.58 1.41 -4.05
CA GLY A 226 0.41 1.86 -4.80
C GLY A 226 0.65 3.10 -5.63
N PHE A 227 -0.44 3.60 -6.21
CA PHE A 227 -0.48 4.87 -6.94
C PHE A 227 -1.70 5.68 -6.51
N ALA A 228 -1.48 6.97 -6.25
CA ALA A 228 -2.55 7.92 -5.99
C ALA A 228 -3.28 8.29 -7.30
N TYR A 229 -4.48 8.84 -7.19
CA TYR A 229 -5.29 9.17 -8.38
C TYR A 229 -4.73 10.30 -9.25
N ASP A 230 -3.72 11.02 -8.80
CA ASP A 230 -2.93 11.92 -9.63
C ASP A 230 -1.79 11.21 -10.38
N GLY A 231 -1.63 9.89 -10.18
CA GLY A 231 -0.66 9.04 -10.87
C GLY A 231 0.71 8.94 -10.17
N PHE A 232 0.94 9.69 -9.11
CA PHE A 232 2.20 9.59 -8.37
C PHE A 232 2.26 8.35 -7.48
N PRO A 233 3.47 7.74 -7.32
CA PRO A 233 3.63 6.53 -6.53
C PRO A 233 3.42 6.77 -5.04
N ILE A 234 2.95 5.73 -4.36
CA ILE A 234 2.84 5.64 -2.90
C ILE A 234 3.84 4.59 -2.43
N TYR A 235 4.69 4.96 -1.49
CA TYR A 235 5.65 4.06 -0.85
C TYR A 235 5.21 3.71 0.58
N GLY A 236 5.75 2.63 1.12
CA GLY A 236 5.64 2.33 2.54
C GLY A 236 6.39 3.34 3.41
N ALA A 237 6.50 3.06 4.72
CA ALA A 237 6.83 4.06 5.73
C ALA A 237 8.31 4.50 5.78
N TYR A 238 9.24 3.81 5.12
CA TYR A 238 10.67 4.09 5.19
C TYR A 238 11.23 4.44 3.81
N GLY A 239 12.08 5.48 3.75
CA GLY A 239 12.73 5.93 2.54
C GLY A 239 14.17 6.41 2.79
N TYR A 240 14.85 6.87 1.76
CA TYR A 240 16.15 7.51 1.94
C TYR A 240 16.01 8.78 2.79
N ALA A 241 16.95 9.04 3.69
CA ALA A 241 16.91 10.23 4.55
C ALA A 241 16.93 11.53 3.73
N ASN A 242 17.77 11.57 2.70
CA ASN A 242 17.88 12.71 1.81
C ASN A 242 17.12 12.50 0.50
N ILE A 243 16.65 13.57 -0.10
CA ILE A 243 15.89 13.55 -1.36
C ILE A 243 16.71 13.07 -2.56
N ASP A 244 18.04 13.13 -2.49
CA ASP A 244 18.98 12.69 -3.52
C ASP A 244 19.34 11.19 -3.43
N GLY A 245 18.65 10.44 -2.59
CA GLY A 245 18.87 8.98 -2.39
C GLY A 245 20.02 8.64 -1.46
N THR A 246 20.62 9.63 -0.76
CA THR A 246 21.70 9.44 0.20
C THR A 246 21.21 9.48 1.66
N GLY A 247 22.12 9.36 2.63
CA GLY A 247 21.85 9.53 4.07
C GLY A 247 21.30 8.28 4.78
N GLY A 248 21.23 7.12 4.08
CA GLY A 248 20.70 5.88 4.65
C GLY A 248 19.18 5.84 4.65
N ILE A 249 18.61 4.86 5.36
CA ILE A 249 17.17 4.66 5.46
C ILE A 249 16.63 5.26 6.74
N THR A 250 15.52 5.96 6.64
CA THR A 250 14.82 6.53 7.80
C THR A 250 13.32 6.49 7.61
N ARG A 251 12.59 6.58 8.70
CA ARG A 251 11.12 6.69 8.70
C ARG A 251 10.70 8.04 8.13
N MET A 252 9.77 8.02 7.20
CA MET A 252 9.14 9.23 6.68
C MET A 252 8.11 9.75 7.70
N ILE A 253 8.20 11.02 8.02
CA ILE A 253 7.43 11.64 9.10
C ILE A 253 6.46 12.65 8.51
N SER A 254 5.19 12.53 8.89
CA SER A 254 4.19 13.55 8.59
C SER A 254 4.54 14.88 9.25
N SER A 255 4.38 15.98 8.54
CA SER A 255 4.47 17.32 9.11
C SER A 255 3.15 17.82 9.71
N TYR A 256 2.16 16.93 9.84
CA TYR A 256 0.91 17.26 10.53
C TYR A 256 1.02 16.93 12.02
N GLU A 257 0.54 17.85 12.84
CA GLU A 257 0.51 17.78 14.30
C GLU A 257 -0.89 18.00 14.82
N LEU A 258 -1.21 17.39 15.96
CA LEU A 258 -2.43 17.73 16.69
C LEU A 258 -2.36 19.20 17.12
N LYS A 259 -3.42 19.95 16.85
CA LYS A 259 -3.58 21.29 17.39
C LYS A 259 -3.62 21.24 18.91
N ASP A 260 -3.13 22.28 19.55
CA ASP A 260 -3.30 22.47 20.98
C ASP A 260 -4.77 22.90 21.27
N ASN A 261 -5.68 21.95 21.11
CA ASN A 261 -7.10 22.11 21.39
C ASN A 261 -7.35 21.74 22.86
N ALA A 262 -6.99 22.61 23.80
CA ALA A 262 -7.05 22.27 25.22
C ALA A 262 -8.46 21.86 25.70
N THR A 263 -9.55 22.47 25.17
CA THR A 263 -10.92 22.18 25.64
C THR A 263 -12.00 22.35 24.57
N THR A 264 -11.79 23.14 23.52
CA THR A 264 -12.88 23.53 22.60
C THR A 264 -12.43 23.52 21.13
N ARG A 265 -13.36 23.18 20.25
CA ARG A 265 -13.27 23.35 18.81
C ARG A 265 -14.20 24.45 18.36
N THR A 266 -13.72 25.41 17.56
CA THR A 266 -14.60 26.43 16.97
C THR A 266 -15.64 25.78 16.08
N ASN A 267 -16.92 26.03 16.33
CA ASN A 267 -18.04 25.38 15.63
C ASN A 267 -18.01 23.84 15.66
N GLY A 268 -17.43 23.24 16.69
CA GLY A 268 -17.33 21.79 16.84
C GLY A 268 -17.66 21.33 18.25
N PRO A 269 -17.67 20.01 18.50
CA PRO A 269 -17.91 19.47 19.82
C PRO A 269 -16.73 19.78 20.76
N ALA A 270 -17.02 19.98 22.02
CA ALA A 270 -15.99 20.10 23.05
C ALA A 270 -15.12 18.83 23.10
N ILE A 271 -13.84 18.99 23.42
CA ILE A 271 -12.94 17.89 23.68
C ILE A 271 -13.45 17.09 24.88
N SER A 272 -13.57 15.80 24.72
CA SER A 272 -14.09 14.86 25.72
C SER A 272 -13.52 13.46 25.49
N THR A 273 -13.90 12.50 26.28
CA THR A 273 -13.57 11.08 26.04
C THR A 273 -14.23 10.53 24.78
N THR A 274 -15.39 11.06 24.39
CA THR A 274 -16.07 10.66 23.13
C THR A 274 -15.48 11.38 21.92
N TYR A 275 -15.22 12.68 22.05
CA TYR A 275 -14.66 13.50 20.97
C TYR A 275 -13.26 13.98 21.38
N PHE A 276 -12.34 13.04 21.52
CA PHE A 276 -10.95 13.31 21.93
C PHE A 276 -10.20 14.13 20.87
N ASN A 277 -9.09 14.75 21.25
CA ASN A 277 -8.25 15.48 20.30
C ASN A 277 -7.62 14.46 19.31
N GLY A 278 -7.87 14.64 18.01
CA GLY A 278 -7.55 13.69 16.95
C GLY A 278 -8.75 12.85 16.46
N TYR A 279 -9.97 13.08 17.01
CA TYR A 279 -11.18 12.42 16.52
C TYR A 279 -11.64 12.93 15.15
N PHE A 280 -11.35 14.19 14.86
CA PHE A 280 -11.65 14.83 13.58
C PHE A 280 -10.35 15.15 12.84
N ARG A 281 -10.36 15.03 11.51
CA ARG A 281 -9.20 15.39 10.68
C ARG A 281 -8.76 16.84 10.88
N GLU A 282 -9.68 17.73 11.20
CA GLU A 282 -9.40 19.14 11.43
C GLU A 282 -8.77 19.44 12.80
N ASP A 283 -8.61 18.43 13.65
CA ASP A 283 -7.77 18.50 14.85
C ASP A 283 -6.28 18.61 14.52
N TYR A 284 -5.90 18.26 13.29
CA TYR A 284 -4.52 18.33 12.82
C TYR A 284 -4.23 19.64 12.09
N THR A 285 -2.99 20.08 12.16
CA THR A 285 -2.48 21.24 11.43
C THR A 285 -1.13 20.92 10.79
N TYR A 286 -0.91 21.43 9.60
CA TYR A 286 0.37 21.33 8.93
C TYR A 286 1.40 22.29 9.56
N ASN A 287 2.58 21.77 9.87
CA ASN A 287 3.69 22.55 10.40
C ASN A 287 4.80 22.67 9.35
N SER A 288 4.86 23.82 8.68
CA SER A 288 5.83 24.12 7.63
C SER A 288 7.25 24.43 8.14
N SER A 289 7.49 24.37 9.46
CA SER A 289 8.83 24.62 10.03
C SER A 289 9.74 23.41 9.95
N TYR A 290 9.22 22.24 9.66
CA TYR A 290 10.03 21.03 9.42
C TYR A 290 10.67 21.09 8.05
N THR A 291 12.00 21.01 7.99
CA THR A 291 12.80 21.20 6.76
C THR A 291 13.70 20.02 6.43
N GLU A 292 13.87 19.06 7.35
CA GLU A 292 14.68 17.88 7.10
C GLU A 292 14.04 17.00 6.01
N GLY A 293 14.87 16.40 5.17
CA GLY A 293 14.43 15.69 3.99
C GLY A 293 13.48 14.51 4.24
N PHE A 294 13.36 14.03 5.46
CA PHE A 294 12.45 12.95 5.86
C PHE A 294 11.07 13.43 6.37
N TYR A 295 10.88 14.73 6.56
CA TYR A 295 9.55 15.30 6.78
C TYR A 295 8.82 15.50 5.46
N LEU A 296 7.55 15.17 5.44
CA LEU A 296 6.72 15.23 4.25
C LEU A 296 6.01 16.59 4.16
N ASP A 297 5.69 17.00 2.95
CA ASP A 297 4.98 18.25 2.69
C ASP A 297 3.47 18.17 3.06
N GLU A 298 2.71 19.23 2.73
CA GLU A 298 1.27 19.33 3.02
C GLU A 298 0.41 18.30 2.28
N HIS A 299 0.97 17.57 1.33
CA HIS A 299 0.27 16.51 0.60
C HIS A 299 0.65 15.10 1.12
N ASN A 300 1.50 15.01 2.14
CA ASN A 300 2.10 13.80 2.67
C ASN A 300 3.06 13.11 1.70
N GLY A 301 3.80 13.89 0.97
CA GLY A 301 4.79 13.43 0.00
C GLY A 301 6.05 14.30 -0.03
N ARG A 302 6.92 13.98 -0.97
CA ARG A 302 8.11 14.78 -1.30
C ARG A 302 8.64 14.42 -2.68
N PHE A 303 9.38 15.31 -3.33
CA PHE A 303 10.18 14.93 -4.47
C PHE A 303 11.46 14.22 -3.98
N ALA A 304 11.72 12.99 -4.44
CA ALA A 304 12.89 12.21 -4.04
C ALA A 304 13.30 11.17 -5.08
N ILE A 305 14.58 10.77 -5.02
CA ILE A 305 15.05 9.54 -5.65
C ILE A 305 14.48 8.33 -4.87
N THR A 306 14.01 7.33 -5.60
CA THR A 306 13.51 6.07 -5.06
C THR A 306 14.08 4.90 -5.87
N PRO A 307 13.97 3.64 -5.40
CA PRO A 307 14.47 2.50 -6.16
C PRO A 307 13.90 2.37 -7.59
N GLU A 308 12.63 2.69 -7.76
CA GLU A 308 11.94 2.64 -9.06
C GLU A 308 12.13 3.90 -9.91
N TYR A 309 12.47 5.02 -9.29
CA TYR A 309 12.64 6.31 -9.95
C TYR A 309 14.03 6.91 -9.65
N PRO A 310 15.10 6.39 -10.28
CA PRO A 310 16.48 6.80 -10.00
C PRO A 310 16.80 8.24 -10.40
N ASN A 311 15.95 8.86 -11.21
CA ASN A 311 16.06 10.27 -11.59
C ASN A 311 15.18 11.19 -10.71
N GLY A 312 14.52 10.62 -9.71
CA GLY A 312 13.59 11.31 -8.83
C GLY A 312 12.18 11.41 -9.41
N THR A 313 11.23 11.42 -8.50
CA THR A 313 9.80 11.67 -8.74
C THR A 313 9.20 12.28 -7.49
N TYR A 314 8.05 12.91 -7.60
CA TYR A 314 7.23 13.14 -6.42
C TYR A 314 6.65 11.80 -5.96
N ALA A 315 6.66 11.54 -4.67
CA ALA A 315 6.18 10.31 -4.07
C ALA A 315 5.47 10.57 -2.74
N TYR A 316 4.33 9.93 -2.55
CA TYR A 316 3.64 9.85 -1.27
C TYR A 316 4.22 8.72 -0.43
N TYR A 317 4.06 8.80 0.89
CA TYR A 317 4.52 7.77 1.81
C TYR A 317 3.43 7.43 2.83
N ALA A 318 3.25 6.12 3.08
CA ALA A 318 2.44 5.69 4.21
C ALA A 318 3.16 6.07 5.51
N THR A 319 2.53 6.91 6.35
CA THR A 319 3.14 7.43 7.57
C THR A 319 2.78 6.60 8.79
N VAL A 320 3.78 6.32 9.61
CA VAL A 320 3.65 5.59 10.88
C VAL A 320 4.48 6.28 11.97
N ASN A 321 4.15 6.04 13.23
CA ASN A 321 4.98 6.46 14.37
C ASN A 321 6.13 5.47 14.63
N GLU A 322 6.86 5.67 15.72
CA GLU A 322 7.97 4.80 16.13
C GLU A 322 7.52 3.39 16.54
N ASN A 323 6.25 3.22 16.86
CA ASN A 323 5.62 1.93 17.15
C ASN A 323 4.93 1.31 15.92
N HIS A 324 5.16 1.86 14.74
CA HIS A 324 4.59 1.47 13.44
C HIS A 324 3.07 1.66 13.32
N ASN A 325 2.41 2.28 14.29
CA ASN A 325 1.00 2.64 14.15
C ASN A 325 0.85 3.79 13.15
N SER A 326 -0.17 3.71 12.33
CA SER A 326 -0.44 4.70 11.29
C SER A 326 -0.67 6.10 11.87
N THR A 327 -0.11 7.12 11.23
CA THR A 327 -0.21 8.53 11.64
C THR A 327 -0.80 9.39 10.54
N TYR A 328 -1.63 10.36 10.94
CA TYR A 328 -2.30 11.29 10.03
C TYR A 328 -1.29 12.04 9.13
N PRO A 329 -1.55 12.21 7.83
CA PRO A 329 -2.73 11.84 7.05
C PRO A 329 -2.64 10.45 6.37
N TYR A 330 -1.93 9.52 6.93
CA TYR A 330 -1.84 8.09 6.69
C TYR A 330 -1.14 7.66 5.40
N ALA A 331 -1.51 8.21 4.23
CA ALA A 331 -0.88 7.91 2.95
C ALA A 331 -0.90 9.12 2.00
N VAL A 332 -2.06 9.53 1.51
CA VAL A 332 -2.25 10.61 0.53
C VAL A 332 -3.21 11.65 1.11
N GLY A 333 -2.86 12.91 1.03
CA GLY A 333 -3.78 13.96 1.43
C GLY A 333 -3.22 14.91 2.49
N PRO A 334 -4.02 15.92 2.87
CA PRO A 334 -5.43 16.18 2.53
C PRO A 334 -5.69 16.70 1.12
N THR A 335 -4.65 16.94 0.34
CA THR A 335 -4.73 17.36 -1.07
C THR A 335 -3.81 16.51 -1.91
N PHE A 336 -4.11 16.40 -3.22
CA PHE A 336 -3.19 15.81 -4.17
C PHE A 336 -2.11 16.81 -4.59
N TYR A 337 -0.88 16.32 -4.77
CA TYR A 337 0.20 17.11 -5.36
C TYR A 337 -0.02 17.37 -6.84
N GLY A 338 -0.44 16.34 -7.57
CA GLY A 338 -0.56 16.35 -9.01
C GLY A 338 -1.96 16.70 -9.53
N ASN A 339 -2.06 16.68 -10.85
CA ASN A 339 -3.34 16.82 -11.55
C ASN A 339 -4.11 15.49 -11.47
N VAL A 340 -5.26 15.49 -10.81
CA VAL A 340 -6.14 14.33 -10.74
C VAL A 340 -6.85 14.17 -12.08
N THR A 341 -6.43 13.20 -12.87
CA THR A 341 -7.00 12.91 -14.20
C THR A 341 -7.62 11.53 -14.26
N ALA A 342 -7.50 10.75 -13.20
CA ALA A 342 -7.85 9.34 -13.18
C ALA A 342 -8.96 9.02 -12.19
N SER A 343 -9.64 7.91 -12.47
CA SER A 343 -10.66 7.31 -11.62
C SER A 343 -11.01 5.93 -12.18
N ASN A 344 -11.97 5.25 -11.56
CA ASN A 344 -12.61 4.09 -12.14
C ASN A 344 -13.33 4.43 -13.46
N VAL A 345 -13.14 3.59 -14.46
CA VAL A 345 -13.85 3.66 -15.75
C VAL A 345 -14.64 2.38 -15.96
N SER A 346 -15.75 2.47 -16.69
CA SER A 346 -16.59 1.30 -16.99
C SER A 346 -16.04 0.44 -18.13
N SER A 347 -15.16 1.01 -18.97
CA SER A 347 -14.57 0.32 -20.11
C SER A 347 -13.37 1.09 -20.64
N ILE A 348 -12.45 0.39 -21.31
CA ILE A 348 -11.35 0.99 -22.07
C ILE A 348 -11.90 1.37 -23.46
N ILE A 349 -11.82 2.65 -23.81
CA ILE A 349 -12.40 3.20 -25.06
C ILE A 349 -11.36 3.56 -26.11
N GLU A 350 -10.07 3.34 -25.84
CA GLU A 350 -8.95 3.60 -26.75
C GLU A 350 -8.17 2.33 -27.04
N SER A 351 -7.31 2.35 -28.07
CA SER A 351 -6.43 1.23 -28.36
C SER A 351 -5.34 1.15 -27.33
N THR A 352 -5.14 -0.04 -26.78
CA THR A 352 -4.14 -0.32 -25.76
C THR A 352 -3.25 -1.49 -26.14
N THR A 353 -2.10 -1.56 -25.49
CA THR A 353 -1.22 -2.71 -25.46
C THR A 353 -1.38 -3.38 -24.10
N ASN A 354 -1.58 -4.69 -24.10
CA ASN A 354 -1.60 -5.45 -22.84
C ASN A 354 -0.16 -5.64 -22.35
N TYR A 355 0.06 -5.36 -21.07
CA TYR A 355 1.32 -5.67 -20.39
C TYR A 355 1.23 -7.07 -19.79
N ASP A 356 2.02 -7.97 -20.34
CA ASP A 356 2.20 -9.31 -19.80
C ASP A 356 3.57 -9.39 -19.11
N ALA A 357 3.55 -9.49 -17.79
CA ALA A 357 4.76 -9.57 -16.97
C ALA A 357 5.62 -10.80 -17.36
N THR A 358 5.03 -11.86 -17.92
CA THR A 358 5.75 -13.06 -18.35
C THR A 358 6.58 -12.84 -19.62
N LEU A 359 6.23 -11.85 -20.44
CA LEU A 359 6.96 -11.46 -21.64
C LEU A 359 8.09 -10.46 -21.37
N ALA A 360 8.09 -9.84 -20.19
CA ALA A 360 9.18 -8.98 -19.77
C ALA A 360 10.39 -9.87 -19.45
N VAL A 361 11.32 -9.98 -20.38
CA VAL A 361 12.60 -10.67 -20.15
C VAL A 361 13.44 -9.81 -19.22
N SER A 362 13.15 -9.85 -17.93
CA SER A 362 14.09 -9.33 -16.93
C SER A 362 15.20 -10.36 -16.77
N VAL A 363 16.42 -9.97 -17.10
CA VAL A 363 17.59 -10.77 -16.70
C VAL A 363 17.68 -10.67 -15.18
N PHE A 364 17.15 -11.68 -14.48
CA PHE A 364 17.25 -11.76 -13.02
C PHE A 364 18.71 -11.67 -12.59
N ASP A 365 19.05 -10.55 -12.00
CA ASP A 365 20.39 -10.33 -11.45
C ASP A 365 20.36 -10.55 -9.94
N ILE A 366 20.77 -11.73 -9.49
CA ILE A 366 20.85 -12.11 -8.07
C ILE A 366 21.72 -11.14 -7.26
N SER A 367 22.63 -10.39 -7.89
CA SER A 367 23.45 -9.40 -7.18
C SER A 367 22.61 -8.24 -6.69
N LYS A 368 21.47 -7.96 -7.35
CA LYS A 368 20.50 -6.93 -6.98
C LYS A 368 19.43 -7.44 -6.03
N LEU A 369 19.35 -8.75 -5.81
CA LEU A 369 18.42 -9.31 -4.85
C LEU A 369 18.84 -8.93 -3.43
N ASN A 370 18.09 -8.02 -2.83
CA ASN A 370 18.16 -7.74 -1.40
C ASN A 370 16.98 -8.44 -0.73
N VAL A 371 17.31 -9.32 0.20
CA VAL A 371 16.34 -10.01 1.03
C VAL A 371 16.59 -9.63 2.46
N ALA A 372 15.56 -9.13 3.12
CA ALA A 372 15.55 -8.99 4.57
C ALA A 372 14.95 -10.26 5.17
N VAL A 373 15.58 -10.77 6.23
CA VAL A 373 15.14 -11.95 6.97
C VAL A 373 15.04 -11.56 8.44
N TYR A 374 13.82 -11.50 8.97
CA TYR A 374 13.55 -10.98 10.32
C TYR A 374 12.25 -11.55 10.91
N PRO A 375 12.08 -11.44 12.24
CA PRO A 375 13.08 -11.05 13.22
C PRO A 375 14.25 -12.04 13.28
N ASN A 376 15.43 -11.57 13.67
CA ASN A 376 16.59 -12.43 13.93
C ASN A 376 17.32 -11.91 15.18
N PRO A 377 17.19 -12.55 16.35
CA PRO A 377 16.56 -13.86 16.59
C PRO A 377 15.03 -13.87 16.39
N SER A 378 14.53 -15.00 15.89
CA SER A 378 13.11 -15.30 15.73
C SER A 378 12.57 -16.09 16.92
N GLN A 379 11.28 -15.93 17.23
CA GLN A 379 10.53 -16.77 18.16
C GLN A 379 9.54 -17.66 17.41
N ASP A 380 8.51 -17.07 16.83
CA ASP A 380 7.37 -17.78 16.27
C ASP A 380 7.35 -17.82 14.75
N PHE A 381 7.91 -16.82 14.10
CA PHE A 381 7.96 -16.74 12.64
C PHE A 381 9.23 -16.06 12.13
N ILE A 382 9.54 -16.28 10.86
CA ILE A 382 10.57 -15.58 10.09
C ILE A 382 9.89 -15.00 8.86
N ALA A 383 9.93 -13.68 8.72
CA ALA A 383 9.52 -12.98 7.51
C ALA A 383 10.71 -12.86 6.54
N ILE A 384 10.48 -13.16 5.30
CA ILE A 384 11.46 -13.07 4.22
C ILE A 384 10.91 -12.06 3.21
N GLN A 385 11.47 -10.85 3.22
CA GLN A 385 11.07 -9.78 2.31
C GLN A 385 12.11 -9.59 1.21
N SER A 386 11.64 -9.64 -0.03
CA SER A 386 12.46 -9.38 -1.22
C SER A 386 12.20 -7.97 -1.75
N ASN A 387 13.24 -7.32 -2.26
CA ASN A 387 13.11 -6.08 -3.03
C ASN A 387 12.76 -6.31 -4.50
N LEU A 388 12.76 -7.57 -4.95
CA LEU A 388 12.43 -7.97 -6.32
C LEU A 388 11.13 -8.76 -6.30
N ASN A 389 10.26 -8.43 -7.26
CA ASN A 389 8.95 -9.05 -7.44
C ASN A 389 8.68 -9.46 -8.89
N ASP A 390 9.72 -9.51 -9.72
CA ASP A 390 9.64 -9.76 -11.15
C ASP A 390 9.85 -11.22 -11.54
N THR A 391 10.04 -12.11 -10.56
CA THR A 391 10.17 -13.56 -10.74
C THR A 391 9.80 -14.30 -9.46
N ASP A 392 9.37 -15.54 -9.60
CA ASP A 392 9.17 -16.43 -8.46
C ASP A 392 10.50 -16.69 -7.73
N LEU A 393 10.45 -16.58 -6.42
CA LEU A 393 11.54 -16.98 -5.54
C LEU A 393 11.10 -18.17 -4.69
N THR A 394 11.91 -19.20 -4.65
CA THR A 394 11.75 -20.30 -3.70
C THR A 394 12.46 -19.92 -2.40
N VAL A 395 11.77 -20.10 -1.29
CA VAL A 395 12.26 -19.83 0.07
C VAL A 395 12.28 -21.14 0.83
N GLU A 396 13.44 -21.53 1.32
CA GLU A 396 13.63 -22.81 2.03
C GLU A 396 14.35 -22.57 3.35
N LEU A 397 13.86 -23.21 4.40
CA LEU A 397 14.50 -23.21 5.73
C LEU A 397 15.21 -24.53 5.97
N TYR A 398 16.47 -24.45 6.34
CA TYR A 398 17.33 -25.59 6.68
C TYR A 398 17.82 -25.53 8.12
N ASN A 399 17.98 -26.69 8.76
CA ASN A 399 18.71 -26.78 10.01
C ASN A 399 20.23 -26.80 9.76
N GLU A 400 21.01 -26.82 10.86
CA GLU A 400 22.48 -26.85 10.79
C GLU A 400 23.06 -28.13 10.15
N LEU A 401 22.26 -29.21 10.01
CA LEU A 401 22.64 -30.45 9.36
C LEU A 401 22.33 -30.43 7.86
N GLY A 402 21.75 -29.33 7.33
CA GLY A 402 21.37 -29.20 5.93
C GLY A 402 20.05 -29.90 5.57
N GLN A 403 19.27 -30.29 6.56
CA GLN A 403 17.93 -30.84 6.32
C GLN A 403 16.95 -29.70 6.05
N MET A 404 16.21 -29.77 4.94
CA MET A 404 15.14 -28.85 4.62
C MET A 404 13.93 -29.11 5.55
N LEU A 405 13.45 -28.06 6.18
CA LEU A 405 12.36 -28.10 7.16
C LEU A 405 11.08 -27.50 6.60
N ILE A 406 11.19 -26.39 5.87
CA ILE A 406 10.08 -25.68 5.22
C ILE A 406 10.52 -25.33 3.80
N SER A 407 9.58 -25.37 2.87
CA SER A 407 9.71 -24.78 1.53
C SER A 407 8.46 -23.97 1.24
N ASP A 408 8.68 -22.73 0.79
CA ASP A 408 7.64 -21.78 0.43
C ASP A 408 8.07 -20.96 -0.78
N LYS A 409 7.21 -20.09 -1.31
CA LYS A 409 7.49 -19.26 -2.47
C LYS A 409 7.08 -17.80 -2.22
N ILE A 410 7.94 -16.89 -2.63
CA ILE A 410 7.52 -15.51 -2.94
C ILE A 410 7.18 -15.54 -4.44
N LEU A 411 5.89 -15.49 -4.75
CA LEU A 411 5.43 -15.50 -6.13
C LEU A 411 5.79 -14.19 -6.84
N GLN A 412 5.92 -14.26 -8.15
CA GLN A 412 6.03 -13.05 -8.98
C GLN A 412 4.90 -12.06 -8.61
N GLY A 413 5.28 -10.82 -8.38
CA GLY A 413 4.35 -9.80 -7.93
C GLY A 413 4.19 -9.69 -6.40
N SER A 414 4.66 -10.68 -5.63
CA SER A 414 4.76 -10.60 -4.16
C SER A 414 6.19 -10.22 -3.74
N THR A 415 6.32 -9.69 -2.53
CA THR A 415 7.63 -9.37 -1.95
C THR A 415 7.88 -10.05 -0.62
N LEU A 416 6.95 -10.87 -0.14
CA LEU A 416 6.96 -11.42 1.21
C LEU A 416 6.66 -12.92 1.22
N SER A 417 7.37 -13.66 2.09
CA SER A 417 7.01 -15.00 2.58
C SER A 417 7.19 -15.01 4.11
N ILE A 418 6.29 -15.68 4.81
CA ILE A 418 6.36 -15.86 6.27
C ILE A 418 6.48 -17.35 6.56
N LEU A 419 7.54 -17.73 7.26
CA LEU A 419 7.78 -19.12 7.67
C LEU A 419 7.50 -19.23 9.17
N GLU A 420 6.52 -20.06 9.53
CA GLU A 420 6.20 -20.37 10.91
C GLU A 420 7.34 -21.17 11.57
N THR A 421 7.83 -20.69 12.69
CA THR A 421 8.95 -21.30 13.43
C THR A 421 8.59 -21.74 14.85
N ASN A 422 7.32 -21.60 15.24
CA ASN A 422 6.82 -21.90 16.59
C ASN A 422 7.06 -23.36 17.03
N THR A 423 7.20 -24.30 16.10
CA THR A 423 7.46 -25.72 16.36
C THR A 423 8.96 -26.07 16.42
N PHE A 424 9.87 -25.15 16.06
CA PHE A 424 11.30 -25.44 15.99
C PHE A 424 12.00 -25.16 17.34
N TYR A 425 13.09 -25.88 17.58
CA TYR A 425 13.93 -25.70 18.75
C TYR A 425 14.83 -24.49 18.64
N ASN A 426 15.31 -24.00 19.77
CA ASN A 426 16.36 -22.98 19.79
C ASN A 426 17.60 -23.48 19.05
N GLY A 427 18.10 -22.68 18.11
CA GLY A 427 19.24 -23.10 17.31
C GLY A 427 19.55 -22.15 16.15
N ILE A 428 20.51 -22.56 15.34
CA ILE A 428 20.92 -21.87 14.12
C ILE A 428 20.22 -22.56 12.93
N TYR A 429 19.67 -21.74 12.06
CA TYR A 429 18.97 -22.16 10.85
C TYR A 429 19.47 -21.33 9.66
N PHE A 430 19.19 -21.78 8.46
CA PHE A 430 19.58 -21.11 7.21
C PHE A 430 18.35 -20.95 6.32
N VAL A 431 18.02 -19.72 6.01
CA VAL A 431 17.03 -19.39 4.98
C VAL A 431 17.76 -19.34 3.64
N HIS A 432 17.33 -20.13 2.68
CA HIS A 432 17.84 -20.16 1.32
C HIS A 432 16.78 -19.58 0.39
N VAL A 433 17.15 -18.53 -0.36
CA VAL A 433 16.26 -17.88 -1.32
C VAL A 433 16.84 -18.03 -2.70
N SER A 434 16.07 -18.61 -3.63
CA SER A 434 16.53 -18.90 -4.99
C SER A 434 15.45 -18.67 -6.04
N ASN A 435 15.87 -18.48 -7.29
CA ASN A 435 15.01 -18.51 -8.48
C ASN A 435 15.22 -19.77 -9.33
N GLY A 436 15.78 -20.82 -8.76
CA GLY A 436 16.13 -22.04 -9.44
C GLY A 436 17.53 -22.04 -10.08
N ASN A 437 18.01 -20.91 -10.57
CA ASN A 437 19.32 -20.79 -11.23
C ASN A 437 20.39 -20.17 -10.31
N LYS A 438 20.00 -19.29 -9.43
CA LYS A 438 20.87 -18.55 -8.51
C LYS A 438 20.23 -18.47 -7.13
N SER A 439 21.04 -18.36 -6.08
CA SER A 439 20.56 -18.37 -4.70
C SER A 439 21.40 -17.50 -3.77
N LYS A 440 20.78 -17.13 -2.65
CA LYS A 440 21.42 -16.52 -1.48
C LYS A 440 20.97 -17.23 -0.20
N SER A 441 21.88 -17.35 0.77
CA SER A 441 21.59 -17.95 2.08
C SER A 441 21.79 -16.94 3.21
N TYR A 442 20.90 -17.00 4.20
CA TYR A 442 20.86 -16.11 5.36
C TYR A 442 20.85 -16.95 6.64
N LYS A 443 21.74 -16.63 7.56
CA LYS A 443 21.77 -17.25 8.89
C LYS A 443 20.68 -16.65 9.76
N VAL A 444 19.87 -17.48 10.40
CA VAL A 444 18.83 -17.10 11.34
C VAL A 444 19.01 -17.82 12.65
N ILE A 445 18.69 -17.17 13.75
CA ILE A 445 18.69 -17.73 15.10
C ILE A 445 17.25 -17.83 15.55
N ILE A 446 16.80 -19.03 15.93
CA ILE A 446 15.52 -19.23 16.60
C ILE A 446 15.81 -19.29 18.11
N ARG A 447 15.11 -18.45 18.87
CA ARG A 447 15.28 -18.35 20.32
C ARG A 447 13.93 -18.06 20.97
N LYS A 448 13.38 -19.05 21.62
CA LYS A 448 12.13 -19.00 22.40
C LYS A 448 12.38 -18.65 23.84
#